data_d9cf88765344c3837d04657f374b1c2f
#
_entry.id   d9cf88765344c3837d04657f374b1c2f
#
_cell.length_a   1.000
_cell.length_b   1.000
_cell.length_c   1.000
_cell.angle_alpha   90.00
_cell.angle_beta   90.00
_cell.angle_gamma   90.00
#
_symmetry.space_group_name_H-M   'P 1'
#
loop_
_entity.id
_entity.type
_entity.pdbx_description
1 polymer ?
#
loop_
_entity_poly.entity_id
_entity_poly.type
_entity_poly.pdbx_seq_one_letter_code
_entity_poly.pdbx_strand_id
1 'polypeptide(L)'
;MRSPELISGATRLAGVIGDPVRHSLSPAIHNAAYAAHGLDWAYVALPVRPGGVEAALRGAVALGLEGLSVTMPHKATAAACCDELTPAAVSLGVVNATKRVGTSLVGHNTDGTGFLHALSAAGWDAAGRNA
;
A
#
# COMPACT_ATOMS: atom_id res chain seq x y z
N MET A 1 9.20 -21.01 -19.43
CA MET A 1 8.03 -20.38 -18.79
C MET A 1 7.74 -21.14 -17.49
N ARG A 2 7.97 -20.52 -16.34
CA ARG A 2 7.54 -21.13 -15.08
C ARG A 2 6.00 -21.24 -15.10
N SER A 3 5.47 -22.38 -14.78
CA SER A 3 4.04 -22.49 -14.48
C SER A 3 3.69 -21.47 -13.40
N PRO A 4 2.51 -20.83 -13.44
CA PRO A 4 2.10 -19.99 -12.34
C PRO A 4 2.23 -20.81 -11.06
N GLU A 5 3.06 -20.35 -10.14
CA GLU A 5 3.21 -21.05 -8.86
C GLU A 5 1.85 -21.02 -8.18
N LEU A 6 1.34 -22.21 -7.90
CA LEU A 6 0.04 -22.34 -7.27
C LEU A 6 0.10 -21.72 -5.87
N ILE A 7 -0.88 -20.90 -5.54
CA ILE A 7 -1.05 -20.38 -4.18
C ILE A 7 -1.17 -21.58 -3.22
N SER A 8 -0.36 -21.57 -2.17
CA SER A 8 -0.33 -22.62 -1.15
C SER A 8 -0.58 -22.03 0.24
N GLY A 9 -0.59 -22.87 1.25
CA GLY A 9 -0.67 -22.43 2.63
C GLY A 9 0.55 -21.63 3.12
N ALA A 10 1.66 -21.64 2.38
CA ALA A 10 2.87 -20.87 2.69
C ALA A 10 2.92 -19.51 1.97
N THR A 11 2.03 -19.27 1.01
CA THR A 11 2.02 -18.02 0.22
C THR A 11 1.75 -16.82 1.12
N ARG A 12 2.61 -15.82 1.04
CA ARG A 12 2.46 -14.55 1.80
C ARG A 12 1.49 -13.63 1.05
N LEU A 13 0.72 -12.85 1.80
CA LEU A 13 -0.36 -12.03 1.26
C LEU A 13 -0.08 -10.54 1.44
N ALA A 14 -0.38 -9.78 0.41
CA ALA A 14 -0.47 -8.32 0.42
C ALA A 14 -1.65 -7.89 -0.46
N GLY A 15 -1.99 -6.62 -0.44
CA GLY A 15 -3.10 -6.16 -1.25
C GLY A 15 -3.26 -4.65 -1.29
N VAL A 16 -4.32 -4.20 -1.92
CA VAL A 16 -4.74 -2.80 -1.95
C VAL A 16 -6.17 -2.67 -1.44
N ILE A 17 -6.37 -1.73 -0.53
CA ILE A 17 -7.69 -1.34 -0.03
C ILE A 17 -8.14 -0.01 -0.65
N GLY A 18 -9.42 0.10 -0.95
CA GLY A 18 -10.05 1.30 -1.51
C GLY A 18 -11.53 1.06 -1.78
N ASP A 19 -12.22 2.11 -2.26
CA ASP A 19 -13.62 2.01 -2.65
C ASP A 19 -13.97 3.08 -3.71
N PRO A 20 -14.14 2.71 -4.99
CA PRO A 20 -13.94 1.39 -5.58
C PRO A 20 -12.45 1.06 -5.80
N VAL A 21 -12.09 -0.23 -5.80
CA VAL A 21 -10.68 -0.66 -5.96
C VAL A 21 -10.49 -1.85 -6.91
N ARG A 22 -11.57 -2.51 -7.33
CA ARG A 22 -11.50 -3.72 -8.18
C ARG A 22 -10.87 -3.47 -9.56
N HIS A 23 -10.89 -2.23 -10.05
CA HIS A 23 -10.29 -1.82 -11.33
C HIS A 23 -8.79 -1.49 -11.21
N SER A 24 -8.21 -1.54 -10.01
CA SER A 24 -6.80 -1.23 -9.78
C SER A 24 -5.88 -2.15 -10.57
N LEU A 25 -4.84 -1.58 -11.18
CA LEU A 25 -3.78 -2.33 -11.85
C LEU A 25 -2.72 -2.84 -10.85
N SER A 26 -2.76 -2.42 -9.60
CA SER A 26 -1.77 -2.83 -8.59
C SER A 26 -1.63 -4.35 -8.45
N PRO A 27 -2.70 -5.16 -8.44
CA PRO A 27 -2.55 -6.61 -8.41
C PRO A 27 -1.76 -7.17 -9.57
N ALA A 28 -2.02 -6.72 -10.79
CA ALA A 28 -1.30 -7.18 -11.98
C ALA A 28 0.20 -6.81 -11.90
N ILE A 29 0.52 -5.58 -11.49
CA ILE A 29 1.89 -5.07 -11.37
C ILE A 29 2.67 -5.84 -10.29
N HIS A 30 2.11 -5.96 -9.09
CA HIS A 30 2.78 -6.61 -7.97
C HIS A 30 2.96 -8.12 -8.20
N ASN A 31 1.94 -8.81 -8.68
CA ASN A 31 2.04 -10.26 -8.96
C ASN A 31 3.05 -10.54 -10.07
N ALA A 32 3.13 -9.71 -11.10
CA ALA A 32 4.18 -9.83 -12.13
C ALA A 32 5.58 -9.64 -11.54
N ALA A 33 5.76 -8.67 -10.64
CA ALA A 33 7.03 -8.44 -9.95
C ALA A 33 7.38 -9.61 -9.02
N TYR A 34 6.43 -10.14 -8.27
CA TYR A 34 6.65 -11.31 -7.41
C TYR A 34 7.11 -12.53 -8.22
N ALA A 35 6.45 -12.81 -9.33
CA ALA A 35 6.84 -13.89 -10.23
C ALA A 35 8.24 -13.68 -10.80
N ALA A 36 8.57 -12.47 -11.23
CA ALA A 36 9.90 -12.13 -11.77
C ALA A 36 11.03 -12.31 -10.75
N HIS A 37 10.74 -12.08 -9.47
CA HIS A 37 11.70 -12.23 -8.38
C HIS A 37 11.64 -13.60 -7.67
N GLY A 38 10.79 -14.53 -8.13
CA GLY A 38 10.63 -15.84 -7.52
C GLY A 38 10.09 -15.81 -6.09
N LEU A 39 9.25 -14.82 -5.77
CA LEU A 39 8.65 -14.66 -4.45
C LEU A 39 7.31 -15.43 -4.39
N ASP A 40 7.13 -16.23 -3.34
CA ASP A 40 5.86 -16.89 -3.04
C ASP A 40 4.92 -15.92 -2.33
N TRP A 41 4.42 -14.96 -3.09
CA TRP A 41 3.54 -13.89 -2.64
C TRP A 41 2.34 -13.75 -3.57
N ALA A 42 1.22 -13.35 -3.02
CA ALA A 42 0.03 -12.97 -3.77
C ALA A 42 -0.46 -11.58 -3.35
N TYR A 43 -0.84 -10.79 -4.33
CA TYR A 43 -1.37 -9.45 -4.14
C TYR A 43 -2.79 -9.36 -4.72
N VAL A 44 -3.73 -8.85 -3.93
CA VAL A 44 -5.14 -8.80 -4.30
C VAL A 44 -5.77 -7.43 -4.04
N ALA A 45 -6.85 -7.13 -4.76
CA ALA A 45 -7.69 -5.96 -4.47
C ALA A 45 -8.75 -6.32 -3.43
N LEU A 46 -8.82 -5.52 -2.38
CA LEU A 46 -9.70 -5.72 -1.23
C LEU A 46 -10.62 -4.51 -1.08
N PRO A 47 -11.86 -4.56 -1.59
CA PRO A 47 -12.81 -3.48 -1.40
C PRO A 47 -13.14 -3.29 0.08
N VAL A 48 -12.98 -2.07 0.56
CA VAL A 48 -13.30 -1.68 1.94
C VAL A 48 -14.19 -0.45 1.89
N ARG A 49 -15.39 -0.56 2.43
CA ARG A 49 -16.33 0.57 2.50
C ARG A 49 -15.85 1.64 3.48
N PRO A 50 -16.24 2.91 3.29
CA PRO A 50 -16.08 3.94 4.32
C PRO A 50 -16.61 3.46 5.67
N GLY A 51 -15.84 3.72 6.74
CA GLY A 51 -16.13 3.21 8.10
C GLY A 51 -15.57 1.82 8.39
N GLY A 52 -15.08 1.08 7.39
CA GLY A 52 -14.51 -0.27 7.56
C GLY A 52 -12.97 -0.33 7.64
N VAL A 53 -12.30 0.82 7.52
CA VAL A 53 -10.83 0.86 7.37
C VAL A 53 -10.10 0.34 8.60
N GLU A 54 -10.50 0.77 9.79
CA GLU A 54 -9.88 0.30 11.03
C GLU A 54 -9.99 -1.21 11.19
N ALA A 55 -11.20 -1.76 11.01
CA ALA A 55 -11.44 -3.20 11.09
C ALA A 55 -10.63 -3.97 10.03
N ALA A 56 -10.55 -3.43 8.80
CA ALA A 56 -9.77 -4.02 7.72
C ALA A 56 -8.26 -4.06 8.05
N LEU A 57 -7.71 -2.97 8.57
CA LEU A 57 -6.29 -2.88 8.94
C LEU A 57 -5.96 -3.79 10.14
N ARG A 58 -6.80 -3.82 11.17
CA ARG A 58 -6.63 -4.73 12.30
C ARG A 58 -6.79 -6.19 11.89
N GLY A 59 -7.75 -6.48 11.02
CA GLY A 59 -7.94 -7.80 10.42
C GLY A 59 -6.73 -8.25 9.59
N ALA A 60 -6.16 -7.36 8.80
CA ALA A 60 -4.95 -7.63 8.03
C ALA A 60 -3.77 -8.03 8.94
N VAL A 61 -3.57 -7.31 10.04
CA VAL A 61 -2.55 -7.67 11.03
C VAL A 61 -2.83 -9.05 11.65
N ALA A 62 -4.07 -9.29 12.06
CA ALA A 62 -4.49 -10.56 12.67
C ALA A 62 -4.36 -11.75 11.71
N LEU A 63 -4.63 -11.55 10.42
CA LEU A 63 -4.47 -12.56 9.36
C LEU A 63 -3.03 -12.72 8.88
N GLY A 64 -2.12 -11.88 9.35
CA GLY A 64 -0.72 -11.94 8.97
C GLY A 64 -0.42 -11.43 7.56
N LEU A 65 -1.25 -10.55 6.99
CA LEU A 65 -0.90 -9.85 5.74
C LEU A 65 0.36 -9.01 5.95
N GLU A 66 1.25 -9.03 4.97
CA GLU A 66 2.55 -8.36 5.08
C GLU A 66 2.43 -6.83 5.00
N GLY A 67 1.48 -6.35 4.23
CA GLY A 67 1.18 -4.95 4.07
C GLY A 67 0.04 -4.71 3.10
N LEU A 68 -0.44 -3.47 3.10
CA LEU A 68 -1.50 -3.03 2.22
C LEU A 68 -1.15 -1.69 1.59
N SER A 69 -1.37 -1.57 0.29
CA SER A 69 -1.52 -0.26 -0.33
C SER A 69 -2.88 0.33 0.02
N VAL A 70 -2.94 1.63 0.16
CA VAL A 70 -4.16 2.36 0.49
C VAL A 70 -4.45 3.39 -0.60
N THR A 71 -5.63 3.30 -1.21
CA THR A 71 -6.09 4.28 -2.18
C THR A 71 -7.36 4.99 -1.70
N MET A 72 -7.93 5.82 -2.56
CA MET A 72 -9.13 6.58 -2.23
C MET A 72 -10.29 5.70 -1.75
N PRO A 73 -11.08 6.17 -0.81
CA PRO A 73 -11.02 7.43 -0.05
C PRO A 73 -10.30 7.30 1.30
N HIS A 74 -9.45 6.30 1.49
CA HIS A 74 -9.06 5.78 2.81
C HIS A 74 -7.73 6.30 3.36
N LYS A 75 -6.95 7.08 2.59
CA LYS A 75 -5.57 7.43 2.95
C LYS A 75 -5.44 8.21 4.27
N ALA A 76 -6.36 9.13 4.55
CA ALA A 76 -6.36 9.89 5.82
C ALA A 76 -6.83 9.02 6.99
N THR A 77 -7.88 8.23 6.79
CA THR A 77 -8.38 7.31 7.83
C THR A 77 -7.34 6.24 8.17
N ALA A 78 -6.63 5.71 7.16
CA ALA A 78 -5.56 4.75 7.39
C ALA A 78 -4.42 5.34 8.22
N ALA A 79 -4.07 6.61 8.00
CA ALA A 79 -3.06 7.30 8.83
C ALA A 79 -3.48 7.34 10.31
N ALA A 80 -4.74 7.60 10.59
CA ALA A 80 -5.28 7.62 11.96
C ALA A 80 -5.32 6.22 12.62
N CYS A 81 -5.33 5.14 11.83
CA CYS A 81 -5.42 3.76 12.30
C CYS A 81 -4.07 3.04 12.43
N CYS A 82 -2.99 3.62 11.92
CA CYS A 82 -1.64 3.04 12.07
C CYS A 82 -1.10 3.23 13.49
N ASP A 83 -0.31 2.28 13.94
CA ASP A 83 0.37 2.36 15.25
C ASP A 83 1.54 3.34 15.20
N GLU A 84 2.22 3.40 14.06
CA GLU A 84 3.35 4.30 13.79
C GLU A 84 3.23 4.89 12.39
N LEU A 85 3.77 6.08 12.20
CA LEU A 85 3.85 6.77 10.92
C LEU A 85 5.29 7.17 10.61
N THR A 86 5.69 7.01 9.36
CA THR A 86 6.96 7.58 8.88
C THR A 86 6.89 9.11 8.85
N PRO A 87 8.04 9.82 8.89
CA PRO A 87 8.05 11.28 8.83
C PRO A 87 7.28 11.87 7.64
N ALA A 88 7.37 11.25 6.47
CA ALA A 88 6.61 11.68 5.29
C ALA A 88 5.09 11.54 5.50
N ALA A 89 4.65 10.42 6.09
CA ALA A 89 3.24 10.20 6.40
C ALA A 89 2.71 11.19 7.45
N VAL A 90 3.52 11.50 8.47
CA VAL A 90 3.19 12.53 9.47
C VAL A 90 3.03 13.89 8.80
N SER A 91 3.99 14.27 7.96
CA SER A 91 4.01 15.56 7.29
C SER A 91 2.79 15.80 6.39
N LEU A 92 2.35 14.76 5.68
CA LEU A 92 1.24 14.83 4.74
C LEU A 92 -0.11 14.48 5.36
N GLY A 93 -0.14 13.85 6.53
CA GLY A 93 -1.36 13.41 7.21
C GLY A 93 -2.10 12.28 6.50
N VAL A 94 -1.46 11.62 5.54
CA VAL A 94 -2.05 10.54 4.74
C VAL A 94 -1.05 9.39 4.53
N VAL A 95 -1.61 8.19 4.41
CA VAL A 95 -0.87 6.93 4.20
C VAL A 95 -1.34 6.30 2.89
N ASN A 96 -0.40 5.92 2.03
CA ASN A 96 -0.70 5.15 0.82
C ASN A 96 -0.16 3.71 0.88
N ALA A 97 0.65 3.39 1.86
CA ALA A 97 1.17 2.05 2.07
C ALA A 97 1.33 1.75 3.56
N THR A 98 1.02 0.53 3.95
CA THR A 98 1.24 0.05 5.31
C THR A 98 2.14 -1.16 5.30
N LYS A 99 2.93 -1.32 6.36
CA LYS A 99 3.77 -2.49 6.58
C LYS A 99 3.48 -3.05 7.97
N ARG A 100 3.25 -4.36 8.03
CA ARG A 100 3.16 -5.07 9.30
C ARG A 100 4.57 -5.35 9.86
N VAL A 101 4.78 -4.98 11.11
CA VAL A 101 6.01 -5.27 11.86
C VAL A 101 5.58 -5.96 13.17
N GLY A 102 5.64 -7.28 13.21
CA GLY A 102 5.05 -8.06 14.30
C GLY A 102 3.53 -7.86 14.37
N THR A 103 3.05 -7.29 15.46
CA THR A 103 1.64 -6.94 15.69
C THR A 103 1.32 -5.46 15.41
N SER A 104 2.34 -4.66 15.06
CA SER A 104 2.20 -3.24 14.76
C SER A 104 2.03 -2.99 13.27
N LEU A 105 1.35 -1.90 12.96
CA LEU A 105 1.14 -1.41 11.59
C LEU A 105 1.83 -0.06 11.42
N VAL A 106 2.80 -0.01 10.53
CA VAL A 106 3.55 1.21 10.20
C VAL A 106 3.01 1.81 8.90
N GLY A 107 2.57 3.04 8.95
CA GLY A 107 2.07 3.78 7.80
C GLY A 107 3.15 4.59 7.10
N HIS A 108 3.19 4.50 5.77
CA HIS A 108 4.12 5.17 4.88
C HIS A 108 3.39 6.07 3.89
N ASN A 109 4.09 7.10 3.41
CA ASN A 109 3.64 7.86 2.26
C ASN A 109 4.77 7.94 1.22
N THR A 110 4.50 7.44 0.03
CA THR A 110 5.39 7.49 -1.14
C THR A 110 4.85 8.40 -2.24
N ASP A 111 3.61 8.88 -2.13
CA ASP A 111 2.97 9.74 -3.14
C ASP A 111 3.71 11.08 -3.25
N GLY A 112 4.04 11.71 -2.11
CA GLY A 112 4.73 12.99 -2.08
C GLY A 112 6.12 12.90 -2.70
N THR A 113 6.93 11.93 -2.28
CA THR A 113 8.26 11.69 -2.85
C THR A 113 8.19 11.32 -4.33
N GLY A 114 7.24 10.48 -4.72
CA GLY A 114 7.01 10.11 -6.11
C GLY A 114 6.66 11.31 -6.99
N PHE A 115 5.83 12.22 -6.50
CA PHE A 115 5.49 13.46 -7.18
C PHE A 115 6.71 14.37 -7.36
N LEU A 116 7.51 14.56 -6.32
CA LEU A 116 8.74 15.36 -6.37
C LEU A 116 9.76 14.77 -7.36
N HIS A 117 9.91 13.44 -7.37
CA HIS A 117 10.78 12.77 -8.35
C HIS A 117 10.28 12.97 -9.78
N ALA A 118 8.97 12.89 -10.02
CA ALA A 118 8.39 13.13 -11.33
C ALA A 118 8.60 14.58 -11.81
N LEU A 119 8.44 15.56 -10.91
CA LEU A 119 8.74 16.97 -11.23
C LEU A 119 10.22 17.16 -11.58
N SER A 120 11.13 16.61 -10.78
CA SER A 120 12.57 16.70 -11.04
C SER A 120 12.95 16.05 -12.37
N ALA A 121 12.39 14.89 -12.69
CA ALA A 121 12.62 14.21 -13.97
C ALA A 121 12.10 15.03 -15.17
N ALA A 122 11.07 15.85 -14.98
CA ALA A 122 10.53 16.78 -15.97
C ALA A 122 11.28 18.14 -16.02
N GLY A 123 12.35 18.30 -15.25
CA GLY A 123 13.15 19.53 -15.19
C GLY A 123 12.58 20.63 -14.28
N TRP A 124 11.66 20.29 -13.39
CA TRP A 124 11.07 21.24 -12.44
C TRP A 124 11.69 21.08 -11.05
N ASP A 125 12.06 22.20 -10.45
CA ASP A 125 12.46 22.25 -9.04
C ASP A 125 11.33 22.89 -8.23
N ALA A 126 10.85 22.16 -7.22
CA ALA A 126 9.79 22.63 -6.33
C ALA A 126 10.31 23.54 -5.20
N ALA A 127 11.63 23.61 -4.97
CA ALA A 127 12.20 24.39 -3.92
C ALA A 127 11.90 25.89 -4.08
N GLY A 128 11.34 26.51 -3.03
CA GLY A 128 11.03 27.94 -3.01
C GLY A 128 9.83 28.35 -3.90
N ARG A 129 9.04 27.42 -4.40
CA ARG A 129 7.84 27.69 -5.21
C ARG A 129 6.59 27.41 -4.41
N ASN A 130 5.58 28.28 -4.59
CA ASN A 130 4.25 28.02 -4.08
C ASN A 130 3.51 27.07 -5.04
N ALA A 131 2.87 26.08 -4.47
CA ALA A 131 1.99 25.17 -5.20
C ALA A 131 0.58 25.77 -5.32
#